data_fd484251c8a65fbda210c4175870488c
#
_entry.id   fd484251c8a65fbda210c4175870488c
#
_cell.length_a   1.000
_cell.length_b   1.000
_cell.length_c   1.000
_cell.angle_alpha   90.00
_cell.angle_beta   90.00
_cell.angle_gamma   90.00
#
_symmetry.space_group_name_H-M   'P 1'
#
loop_
_entity.id
_entity.type
_entity.pdbx_description
1 polymer ?
#
loop_
_entity_poly.entity_id
_entity_poly.type
_entity_poly.pdbx_seq_one_letter_code
_entity_poly.pdbx_strand_id
1 'polypeptide(L)'
;REPYRRAENVEAVTMFAYDIEAHSPDDPQPPMPGEIADRCRALRWTACLYSTHSHNPPDRVRYRLLLALDAPLLPDAYRAAWHLPVRELGLLDWTDRACRDPARLYYLPACPSERAHLFEHQRHRAQ
;
A
#
# COMPACT_ATOMS: atom_id res chain seq x y z
N ARG A 1 22.36 12.83 -14.64
CA ARG A 1 21.26 12.69 -13.67
C ARG A 1 21.72 11.93 -12.44
N GLU A 2 21.47 12.45 -11.26
CA GLU A 2 21.87 11.83 -10.02
C GLU A 2 20.94 10.68 -9.66
N PRO A 3 21.46 9.52 -9.20
CA PRO A 3 20.65 8.37 -8.84
C PRO A 3 20.11 8.46 -7.41
N TYR A 4 19.75 9.65 -6.94
CA TYR A 4 19.22 9.82 -5.58
C TYR A 4 17.70 9.67 -5.56
N ARG A 5 17.22 9.18 -4.41
CA ARG A 5 15.80 8.99 -4.13
C ARG A 5 15.17 10.33 -3.75
N ARG A 6 14.89 11.15 -4.76
CA ARG A 6 14.23 12.46 -4.61
C ARG A 6 13.11 12.59 -5.63
N ALA A 7 12.07 13.34 -5.28
CA ALA A 7 10.92 13.53 -6.15
C ALA A 7 11.31 14.14 -7.50
N GLU A 8 12.26 15.06 -7.53
CA GLU A 8 12.71 15.68 -8.78
C GLU A 8 13.45 14.72 -9.72
N ASN A 9 13.89 13.56 -9.21
CA ASN A 9 14.55 12.54 -10.01
C ASN A 9 13.57 11.48 -10.52
N VAL A 10 12.31 11.54 -10.17
CA VAL A 10 11.28 10.62 -10.62
C VAL A 10 10.69 11.13 -11.93
N GLU A 11 10.75 10.34 -13.00
CA GLU A 11 10.20 10.71 -14.31
C GLU A 11 8.72 10.39 -14.39
N ALA A 12 8.33 9.20 -13.93
CA ALA A 12 6.94 8.74 -13.97
C ALA A 12 6.72 7.68 -12.90
N VAL A 13 5.47 7.50 -12.51
CA VAL A 13 5.04 6.50 -11.52
C VAL A 13 4.13 5.50 -12.20
N THR A 14 4.39 4.22 -12.01
CA THR A 14 3.64 3.13 -12.66
C THR A 14 2.70 2.40 -11.72
N MET A 15 2.72 2.73 -10.43
CA MET A 15 1.82 2.15 -9.44
C MET A 15 1.57 3.11 -8.28
N PHE A 16 0.41 2.96 -7.64
CA PHE A 16 0.19 3.53 -6.32
C PHE A 16 0.69 2.56 -5.27
N ALA A 17 1.32 3.09 -4.23
CA ALA A 17 1.80 2.30 -3.10
C ALA A 17 1.32 2.95 -1.80
N TYR A 18 0.82 2.12 -0.87
CA TYR A 18 0.27 2.59 0.39
C TYR A 18 0.71 1.69 1.54
N ASP A 19 1.12 2.30 2.64
CA ASP A 19 1.29 1.60 3.92
C ASP A 19 -0.01 1.78 4.72
N ILE A 20 -0.62 0.67 5.11
CA ILE A 20 -1.91 0.63 5.79
C ILE A 20 -1.69 0.18 7.22
N GLU A 21 -2.05 1.04 8.16
CA GLU A 21 -1.93 0.75 9.60
C GLU A 21 -2.73 1.76 10.42
N ALA A 22 -3.11 1.39 11.64
CA ALA A 22 -3.64 2.34 12.61
C ALA A 22 -2.51 3.17 13.22
N HIS A 23 -2.82 4.37 13.72
CA HIS A 23 -1.84 5.23 14.37
C HIS A 23 -1.26 4.61 15.64
N SER A 24 -2.08 3.85 16.36
CA SER A 24 -1.62 3.13 17.56
C SER A 24 -2.34 1.80 17.68
N PRO A 25 -1.79 0.85 18.50
CA PRO A 25 -2.46 -0.43 18.75
C PRO A 25 -3.82 -0.30 19.44
N ASP A 26 -4.06 0.83 20.12
CA ASP A 26 -5.32 1.08 20.84
C ASP A 26 -6.41 1.64 19.93
N ASP A 27 -6.06 2.11 18.73
CA ASP A 27 -7.03 2.61 17.75
C ASP A 27 -7.71 1.45 17.03
N PRO A 28 -8.88 1.70 16.41
CA PRO A 28 -9.48 0.70 15.52
C PRO A 28 -8.51 0.28 14.44
N GLN A 29 -8.38 -1.03 14.23
CA GLN A 29 -7.46 -1.58 13.24
C GLN A 29 -8.11 -1.57 11.85
N PRO A 30 -7.30 -1.46 10.78
CA PRO A 30 -7.83 -1.50 9.42
C PRO A 30 -8.41 -2.88 9.08
N PRO A 31 -9.23 -2.97 8.03
CA PRO A 31 -9.66 -4.26 7.50
C PRO A 31 -8.45 -5.12 7.12
N MET A 32 -8.61 -6.43 7.22
CA MET A 32 -7.55 -7.39 6.88
C MET A 32 -7.20 -7.34 5.38
N PRO A 33 -5.96 -7.70 5.01
CA PRO A 33 -5.54 -7.67 3.60
C PRO A 33 -6.44 -8.47 2.67
N GLY A 34 -6.93 -9.63 3.12
CA GLY A 34 -7.84 -10.46 2.32
C GLY A 34 -9.14 -9.74 1.96
N GLU A 35 -9.70 -8.96 2.89
CA GLU A 35 -10.91 -8.19 2.63
C GLU A 35 -10.65 -7.10 1.57
N ILE A 36 -9.51 -6.45 1.65
CA ILE A 36 -9.14 -5.41 0.67
C ILE A 36 -8.84 -6.04 -0.70
N ALA A 37 -8.21 -7.21 -0.71
CA ALA A 37 -8.02 -7.94 -1.96
C ALA A 37 -9.35 -8.24 -2.66
N ASP A 38 -10.38 -8.62 -1.89
CA ASP A 38 -11.72 -8.86 -2.42
C ASP A 38 -12.35 -7.58 -2.97
N ARG A 39 -12.17 -6.45 -2.30
CA ARG A 39 -12.65 -5.15 -2.78
C ARG A 39 -11.96 -4.75 -4.10
N CYS A 40 -10.65 -4.95 -4.19
CA CYS A 40 -9.91 -4.68 -5.43
C CYS A 40 -10.38 -5.57 -6.57
N ARG A 41 -10.66 -6.85 -6.28
CA ARG A 41 -11.18 -7.79 -7.28
C ARG A 41 -12.54 -7.35 -7.79
N ALA A 42 -13.42 -6.89 -6.90
CA ALA A 42 -14.75 -6.39 -7.28
C ALA A 42 -14.64 -5.14 -8.16
N LEU A 43 -13.65 -4.29 -7.93
CA LEU A 43 -13.38 -3.09 -8.72
C LEU A 43 -12.58 -3.39 -9.99
N ARG A 44 -12.15 -4.64 -10.17
CA ARG A 44 -11.28 -5.08 -11.27
C ARG A 44 -9.94 -4.35 -11.32
N TRP A 45 -9.40 -4.04 -10.16
CA TRP A 45 -8.08 -3.43 -10.03
C TRP A 45 -7.02 -4.51 -9.89
N THR A 46 -5.88 -4.31 -10.54
CA THR A 46 -4.71 -5.15 -10.35
C THR A 46 -4.00 -4.71 -9.08
N ALA A 47 -3.91 -5.60 -8.11
CA ALA A 47 -3.38 -5.28 -6.79
C ALA A 47 -2.45 -6.37 -6.27
N CYS A 48 -1.53 -5.96 -5.42
CA CYS A 48 -0.71 -6.85 -4.61
C CYS A 48 -0.71 -6.31 -3.18
N LEU A 49 -1.02 -7.18 -2.22
CA LEU A 49 -1.01 -6.83 -0.80
C LEU A 49 -0.10 -7.81 -0.07
N TYR A 50 0.69 -7.30 0.87
CA TYR A 50 1.50 -8.16 1.72
C TYR A 50 1.67 -7.53 3.10
N SER A 51 1.71 -8.38 4.13
CA SER A 51 1.92 -7.95 5.50
C SER A 51 3.33 -7.39 5.68
N THR A 52 3.47 -6.39 6.56
CA THR A 52 4.76 -5.81 6.90
C THR A 52 5.25 -6.36 8.23
N HIS A 53 6.48 -6.01 8.61
CA HIS A 53 7.21 -6.61 9.73
C HIS A 53 6.42 -6.70 11.04
N SER A 54 5.65 -5.67 11.38
CA SER A 54 4.93 -5.59 12.66
C SER A 54 3.51 -6.12 12.61
N HIS A 55 3.10 -6.76 11.49
CA HIS A 55 1.76 -7.31 11.36
C HIS A 55 1.55 -8.44 12.38
N ASN A 56 0.55 -8.29 13.23
CA ASN A 56 0.23 -9.22 14.31
C ASN A 56 -1.27 -9.13 14.64
N PRO A 57 -2.16 -9.63 13.75
CA PRO A 57 -3.59 -9.55 14.01
C PRO A 57 -4.00 -10.45 15.19
N PRO A 58 -5.09 -10.10 15.90
CA PRO A 58 -5.95 -8.95 15.66
C PRO A 58 -5.43 -7.65 16.27
N ASP A 59 -4.34 -7.69 17.04
CA ASP A 59 -3.89 -6.54 17.83
C ASP A 59 -3.27 -5.46 16.97
N ARG A 60 -2.55 -5.85 15.92
CA ARG A 60 -1.87 -4.93 15.03
C ARG A 60 -1.97 -5.41 13.59
N VAL A 61 -2.75 -4.70 12.78
CA VAL A 61 -2.89 -5.01 11.35
C VAL A 61 -2.05 -4.01 10.56
N ARG A 62 -1.03 -4.52 9.86
CA ARG A 62 -0.13 -3.70 9.04
C ARG A 62 0.18 -4.40 7.74
N TYR A 63 -0.07 -3.71 6.65
CA TYR A 63 0.23 -4.27 5.33
C TYR A 63 0.48 -3.16 4.32
N ARG A 64 1.05 -3.55 3.21
CA ARG A 64 1.28 -2.66 2.07
C ARG A 64 0.37 -3.06 0.93
N LEU A 65 -0.22 -2.04 0.31
CA LEU A 65 -1.07 -2.19 -0.86
C LEU A 65 -0.39 -1.55 -2.05
N LEU A 66 -0.24 -2.31 -3.12
CA LEU A 66 0.27 -1.83 -4.40
C LEU A 66 -0.83 -1.94 -5.44
N LEU A 67 -1.10 -0.86 -6.17
CA LEU A 67 -2.11 -0.83 -7.23
C LEU A 67 -1.43 -0.46 -8.54
N ALA A 68 -1.54 -1.33 -9.55
CA ALA A 68 -0.97 -1.06 -10.86
C ALA A 68 -1.77 0.01 -11.60
N LEU A 69 -1.07 0.90 -12.27
CA LEU A 69 -1.68 1.91 -13.13
C LEU A 69 -1.72 1.41 -14.58
N ASP A 70 -2.79 1.78 -15.31
CA ASP A 70 -2.90 1.45 -16.73
C ASP A 70 -1.88 2.23 -17.57
N ALA A 71 -1.52 3.42 -17.13
CA ALA A 71 -0.55 4.26 -17.77
C ALA A 71 0.29 5.00 -16.73
N PRO A 72 1.56 5.31 -17.04
CA PRO A 72 2.40 6.07 -16.09
C PRO A 72 1.81 7.44 -15.78
N LEU A 73 1.97 7.88 -14.53
CA LEU A 73 1.61 9.23 -14.09
C LEU A 73 2.86 10.06 -13.84
N LEU A 74 2.83 11.32 -14.23
CA LEU A 74 3.84 12.28 -13.80
C LEU A 74 3.73 12.51 -12.28
N PRO A 75 4.82 12.87 -11.60
CA PRO A 75 4.81 13.02 -10.14
C PRO A 75 3.71 13.94 -9.59
N ASP A 76 3.42 15.05 -10.25
CA ASP A 76 2.37 15.96 -9.79
C ASP A 76 0.97 15.34 -9.92
N ALA A 77 0.72 14.60 -11.01
CA ALA A 77 -0.53 13.87 -11.20
C ALA A 77 -0.67 12.75 -10.15
N TYR A 78 0.43 12.07 -9.83
CA TYR A 78 0.45 11.07 -8.76
C TYR A 78 0.02 11.68 -7.42
N ARG A 79 0.64 12.80 -7.03
CA ARG A 79 0.29 13.48 -5.78
C ARG A 79 -1.16 13.91 -5.72
N ALA A 80 -1.69 14.41 -6.83
CA ALA A 80 -3.07 14.88 -6.91
C ALA A 80 -4.08 13.72 -6.82
N ALA A 81 -3.76 12.56 -7.38
CA ALA A 81 -4.65 11.41 -7.45
C ALA A 81 -4.42 10.37 -6.34
N TRP A 82 -3.34 10.50 -5.56
CA TRP A 82 -2.91 9.49 -4.59
C TRP A 82 -4.00 9.05 -3.61
N HIS A 83 -4.81 9.98 -3.13
CA HIS A 83 -5.83 9.69 -2.11
C HIS A 83 -7.09 9.00 -2.69
N LEU A 84 -7.29 9.03 -4.00
CA LEU A 84 -8.54 8.55 -4.60
C LEU A 84 -8.74 7.04 -4.45
N PRO A 85 -7.76 6.18 -4.78
CA PRO A 85 -7.97 4.74 -4.63
C PRO A 85 -8.22 4.30 -3.20
N VAL A 86 -7.48 4.82 -2.22
CA VAL A 86 -7.65 4.41 -0.82
C VAL A 86 -8.95 4.94 -0.24
N ARG A 87 -9.43 6.09 -0.70
CA ARG A 87 -10.76 6.57 -0.32
C ARG A 87 -11.85 5.64 -0.85
N GLU A 88 -11.73 5.20 -2.09
CA GLU A 88 -12.67 4.24 -2.70
C GLU A 88 -12.68 2.91 -1.93
N LEU A 89 -11.53 2.47 -1.46
CA LEU A 89 -11.40 1.23 -0.69
C LEU A 89 -11.80 1.40 0.78
N GLY A 90 -12.09 2.61 1.23
CA GLY A 90 -12.41 2.87 2.64
C GLY A 90 -11.20 2.81 3.57
N LEU A 91 -10.00 3.06 3.07
CA LEU A 91 -8.75 2.94 3.81
C LEU A 91 -8.06 4.27 4.13
N LEU A 92 -8.67 5.39 3.75
CA LEU A 92 -7.96 6.68 3.83
C LEU A 92 -7.45 6.98 5.24
N ASP A 93 -8.25 6.68 6.27
CA ASP A 93 -7.89 6.98 7.66
C ASP A 93 -6.72 6.12 8.19
N TRP A 94 -6.43 5.00 7.54
CA TRP A 94 -5.34 4.10 7.90
C TRP A 94 -4.13 4.18 6.97
N THR A 95 -4.13 5.10 6.04
CA THR A 95 -3.07 5.22 5.05
C THR A 95 -2.02 6.22 5.51
N ASP A 96 -0.74 5.81 5.50
CA ASP A 96 0.37 6.68 5.81
C ASP A 96 0.54 7.72 4.70
N ARG A 97 0.40 9.00 5.06
CA ARG A 97 0.46 10.11 4.10
C ARG A 97 1.85 10.30 3.47
N ALA A 98 2.89 9.78 4.09
CA ALA A 98 4.23 9.80 3.49
C ALA A 98 4.29 9.01 2.18
N CYS A 99 3.35 8.08 1.95
CA CYS A 99 3.24 7.34 0.71
C CYS A 99 2.87 8.21 -0.50
N ARG A 100 2.43 9.44 -0.26
CA ARG A 100 2.14 10.40 -1.32
C ARG A 100 3.40 10.90 -2.03
N ASP A 101 4.56 10.74 -1.41
CA ASP A 101 5.83 11.07 -2.03
C ASP A 101 6.19 10.00 -3.07
N PRO A 102 6.30 10.36 -4.37
CA PRO A 102 6.62 9.38 -5.41
C PRO A 102 8.02 8.78 -5.28
N ALA A 103 8.90 9.37 -4.47
CA ALA A 103 10.26 8.88 -4.24
C ALA A 103 10.36 8.02 -2.98
N ARG A 104 9.24 7.71 -2.30
CA ARG A 104 9.30 6.94 -1.07
C ARG A 104 9.90 5.56 -1.29
N LEU A 105 10.80 5.18 -0.40
CA LEU A 105 11.43 3.86 -0.39
C LEU A 105 10.53 2.85 0.33
N TYR A 106 10.34 1.68 -0.29
CA TYR A 106 9.58 0.57 0.30
C TYR A 106 10.51 -0.62 0.51
N TYR A 107 10.42 -1.23 1.70
CA TYR A 107 11.15 -2.45 2.01
C TYR A 107 10.42 -3.67 1.45
N LEU A 108 11.18 -4.72 1.14
CA LEU A 108 10.61 -5.98 0.73
C LEU A 108 9.79 -6.60 1.87
N PRO A 109 8.85 -7.52 1.55
CA PRO A 109 8.08 -8.20 2.58
C PRO A 109 8.99 -8.90 3.57
N ALA A 110 8.67 -8.76 4.87
CA ALA A 110 9.43 -9.37 5.95
C ALA A 110 8.54 -9.56 7.17
N CYS A 111 8.87 -10.55 8.01
CA CYS A 111 8.25 -10.73 9.31
C CYS A 111 9.25 -11.34 10.28
N PRO A 112 9.11 -11.11 11.61
CA PRO A 112 9.92 -11.83 12.59
C PRO A 112 9.70 -13.34 12.48
N SER A 113 10.73 -14.15 12.75
CA SER A 113 10.64 -15.60 12.62
C SER A 113 9.53 -16.20 13.51
N GLU A 114 9.32 -15.66 14.70
CA GLU A 114 8.28 -16.12 15.63
C GLU A 114 6.85 -15.80 15.14
N ARG A 115 6.72 -14.95 14.13
CA ARG A 115 5.43 -14.57 13.52
C ARG A 115 5.33 -14.93 12.05
N ALA A 116 6.19 -15.80 11.55
CA ALA A 116 6.18 -16.20 10.15
C ALA A 116 4.82 -16.75 9.70
N HIS A 117 4.11 -17.46 10.61
CA HIS A 117 2.79 -18.00 10.32
C HIS A 117 1.71 -16.93 10.16
N LEU A 118 1.97 -15.69 10.56
CA LEU A 118 1.05 -14.55 10.40
C LEU A 118 1.29 -13.77 9.12
N PHE A 119 2.34 -14.11 8.37
CA PHE A 119 2.63 -13.41 7.12
C PHE A 119 1.49 -13.62 6.13
N GLU A 120 1.00 -12.53 5.53
CA GLU A 120 -0.08 -12.56 4.57
C GLU A 120 0.38 -11.97 3.24
N HIS A 121 -0.04 -12.62 2.16
CA HIS A 121 0.24 -12.18 0.81
C HIS A 121 -0.99 -12.41 -0.06
N GLN A 122 -1.52 -11.34 -0.64
CA GLN A 122 -2.67 -11.38 -1.53
C GLN A 122 -2.28 -10.76 -2.87
N ARG A 123 -2.61 -11.45 -3.93
CA ARG A 123 -2.28 -10.99 -5.27
C ARG A 123 -3.48 -11.17 -6.18
N HIS A 124 -3.82 -10.11 -6.91
CA HIS A 124 -4.91 -10.15 -7.86
C HIS A 124 -4.53 -9.37 -9.12
N ARG A 125 -4.81 -9.96 -10.27
CA ARG A 125 -4.58 -9.33 -11.56
C ARG A 125 -5.92 -9.08 -12.23
N ALA A 126 -6.17 -7.84 -12.66
CA ALA A 126 -7.37 -7.48 -13.42
C ALA A 126 -7.40 -8.19 -14.78
N GLN A 127 -8.60 -8.56 -15.18
CA GLN A 127 -8.83 -9.19 -16.48
C GLN A 127 -9.46 -8.21 -17.45
#